data_50b849624c5264ca24eb3e3be650f5d9
#
_entry.id   50b849624c5264ca24eb3e3be650f5d9
#
_cell.length_a   1.000
_cell.length_b   1.000
_cell.length_c   1.000
_cell.angle_alpha   90.00
_cell.angle_beta   90.00
_cell.angle_gamma   90.00
#
_symmetry.space_group_name_H-M   'P 1'
#
loop_
_entity.id
_entity.type
_entity.pdbx_description
1 polymer ?
#
loop_
_entity_poly.entity_id
_entity_poly.type
_entity_poly.pdbx_seq_one_letter_code
_entity_poly.pdbx_strand_id
1 'polypeptide(L)'
;YPDPLCRELCAALGEAEGVPKDWILCGNGAADLIFRLALAKRPKHALVLAPTFAEYEAALETVGCDVRRYTLNEANDFAMTEDVLGAIQPPVDIVFLCQPNNPTGQAADRALMRRILAKCEAVGALLAVDECFLDFLPDGEALTMKPELAAHGGLFILKAFTKLYGMAGVRLGYGLCADAALLERMRHAGQPWAVSSLAQAAGLAALTQRDYVRQVRALIETERPYLLAGLRALGLRVIEGRANYLLFRADETLGERLEARGALIRRCGNYPG
;
A
#
# COMPACT_ATOMS: atom_id res chain seq x y z
N TYR A 1 3.16 -15.99 -25.26
CA TYR A 1 2.52 -15.86 -23.94
C TYR A 1 3.56 -15.46 -22.91
N PRO A 2 3.21 -14.64 -21.90
CA PRO A 2 4.11 -14.35 -20.80
C PRO A 2 4.37 -15.59 -19.92
N ASP A 3 5.45 -15.56 -19.13
CA ASP A 3 5.64 -16.56 -18.07
C ASP A 3 4.56 -16.41 -17.01
N PRO A 4 3.66 -17.41 -16.82
CA PRO A 4 2.55 -17.29 -15.87
C PRO A 4 2.99 -17.20 -14.40
N LEU A 5 4.21 -17.63 -14.11
CA LEU A 5 4.79 -17.58 -12.76
C LEU A 5 5.77 -16.41 -12.55
N CYS A 6 6.04 -15.61 -13.59
CA CYS A 6 6.99 -14.50 -13.54
C CYS A 6 8.35 -14.90 -12.93
N ARG A 7 8.87 -16.10 -13.26
CA ARG A 7 10.01 -16.73 -12.54
C ARG A 7 11.26 -15.87 -12.51
N GLU A 8 11.62 -15.26 -13.64
CA GLU A 8 12.79 -14.38 -13.73
C GLU A 8 12.58 -13.11 -12.90
N LEU A 9 11.39 -12.50 -12.99
CA LEU A 9 11.04 -11.32 -12.20
C LEU A 9 11.00 -11.63 -10.70
N CYS A 10 10.43 -12.77 -10.29
CA CYS A 10 10.42 -13.18 -8.88
C CYS A 10 11.84 -13.44 -8.35
N ALA A 11 12.75 -13.98 -9.17
CA ALA A 11 14.15 -14.15 -8.78
C ALA A 11 14.83 -12.78 -8.55
N ALA A 12 14.69 -11.85 -9.50
CA ALA A 12 15.24 -10.50 -9.39
C ALA A 12 14.65 -9.70 -8.22
N LEU A 13 13.33 -9.83 -7.98
CA LEU A 13 12.66 -9.25 -6.82
C LEU A 13 13.17 -9.85 -5.51
N GLY A 14 13.40 -11.18 -5.46
CA GLY A 14 13.95 -11.85 -4.28
C GLY A 14 15.31 -11.29 -3.88
N GLU A 15 16.18 -11.04 -4.86
CA GLU A 15 17.49 -10.41 -4.64
C GLU A 15 17.33 -8.93 -4.19
N ALA A 16 16.44 -8.18 -4.84
CA ALA A 16 16.23 -6.77 -4.54
C ALA A 16 15.61 -6.53 -3.16
N GLU A 17 14.66 -7.37 -2.77
CA GLU A 17 13.93 -7.26 -1.49
C GLU A 17 14.60 -8.02 -0.33
N GLY A 18 15.58 -8.89 -0.63
CA GLY A 18 16.26 -9.73 0.37
C GLY A 18 15.36 -10.83 0.95
N VAL A 19 14.45 -11.38 0.14
CA VAL A 19 13.52 -12.46 0.53
C VAL A 19 13.59 -13.63 -0.44
N PRO A 20 13.22 -14.86 -0.04
CA PRO A 20 13.11 -15.97 -0.95
C PRO A 20 12.14 -15.68 -2.10
N LYS A 21 12.52 -16.00 -3.34
CA LYS A 21 11.68 -15.81 -4.53
C LYS A 21 10.30 -16.49 -4.43
N ASP A 22 10.23 -17.60 -3.68
CA ASP A 22 9.02 -18.38 -3.50
C ASP A 22 8.01 -17.69 -2.55
N TRP A 23 8.44 -16.63 -1.86
CA TRP A 23 7.56 -15.76 -1.07
C TRP A 23 6.95 -14.62 -1.89
N ILE A 24 7.19 -14.60 -3.21
CA ILE A 24 6.78 -13.51 -4.08
C ILE A 24 5.68 -13.96 -5.03
N LEU A 25 4.65 -13.13 -5.14
CA LEU A 25 3.58 -13.26 -6.12
C LEU A 25 3.45 -11.97 -6.92
N CYS A 26 3.73 -12.00 -8.21
CA CYS A 26 3.50 -10.88 -9.11
C CYS A 26 2.01 -10.80 -9.53
N GLY A 27 1.53 -9.58 -9.74
CA GLY A 27 0.16 -9.29 -10.16
C GLY A 27 0.06 -8.12 -11.13
N ASN A 28 -1.11 -7.97 -11.75
CA ASN A 28 -1.44 -6.89 -12.69
C ASN A 28 -1.68 -5.56 -11.96
N GLY A 29 -0.62 -5.07 -11.29
CA GLY A 29 -0.66 -4.00 -10.31
C GLY A 29 -1.05 -4.49 -8.92
N ALA A 30 -0.83 -3.65 -7.90
CA ALA A 30 -1.17 -3.96 -6.51
C ALA A 30 -2.67 -4.24 -6.33
N ALA A 31 -3.54 -3.53 -7.06
CA ALA A 31 -4.99 -3.73 -6.98
C ALA A 31 -5.41 -5.18 -7.31
N ASP A 32 -4.84 -5.79 -8.34
CA ASP A 32 -5.09 -7.21 -8.67
C ASP A 32 -4.79 -8.12 -7.47
N LEU A 33 -3.69 -7.88 -6.76
CA LEU A 33 -3.30 -8.68 -5.59
C LEU A 33 -4.21 -8.44 -4.39
N ILE A 34 -4.75 -7.23 -4.20
CA ILE A 34 -5.75 -6.95 -3.16
C ILE A 34 -7.01 -7.79 -3.39
N PHE A 35 -7.53 -7.80 -4.63
CA PHE A 35 -8.70 -8.62 -5.00
C PHE A 35 -8.41 -10.13 -4.88
N ARG A 36 -7.23 -10.59 -5.34
CA ARG A 36 -6.83 -12.00 -5.18
C ARG A 36 -6.71 -12.41 -3.72
N LEU A 37 -6.20 -11.52 -2.85
CA LEU A 37 -6.11 -11.79 -1.43
C LEU A 37 -7.49 -11.95 -0.81
N ALA A 38 -8.44 -11.06 -1.13
CA ALA A 38 -9.82 -11.16 -0.70
C ALA A 38 -10.48 -12.47 -1.17
N LEU A 39 -10.32 -12.82 -2.46
CA LEU A 39 -10.86 -14.06 -3.03
C LEU A 39 -10.23 -15.33 -2.46
N ALA A 40 -8.93 -15.33 -2.18
CA ALA A 40 -8.19 -16.47 -1.62
C ALA A 40 -8.46 -16.69 -0.13
N LYS A 41 -8.57 -15.60 0.64
CA LYS A 41 -8.81 -15.64 2.09
C LYS A 41 -10.29 -15.80 2.42
N ARG A 42 -11.20 -15.16 1.63
CA ARG A 42 -12.65 -15.09 1.85
C ARG A 42 -12.99 -14.71 3.29
N PRO A 43 -12.47 -13.58 3.79
CA PRO A 43 -12.75 -13.17 5.15
C PRO A 43 -14.23 -12.85 5.32
N LYS A 44 -14.78 -13.07 6.52
CA LYS A 44 -16.14 -12.66 6.87
C LYS A 44 -16.18 -11.30 7.53
N HIS A 45 -15.12 -10.95 8.25
CA HIS A 45 -15.02 -9.69 8.98
C HIS A 45 -13.64 -9.07 8.75
N ALA A 46 -13.62 -7.81 8.33
CA ALA A 46 -12.40 -7.08 8.08
C ALA A 46 -12.34 -5.79 8.90
N LEU A 47 -11.13 -5.34 9.18
CA LEU A 47 -10.86 -4.02 9.71
C LEU A 47 -10.02 -3.23 8.70
N VAL A 48 -10.47 -2.03 8.35
CA VAL A 48 -9.73 -1.05 7.55
C VAL A 48 -9.66 0.28 8.27
N LEU A 49 -8.66 1.10 7.96
CA LEU A 49 -8.63 2.48 8.46
C LEU A 49 -9.62 3.36 7.68
N ALA A 50 -10.02 4.49 8.25
CA ALA A 50 -10.75 5.55 7.57
C ALA A 50 -10.20 6.92 8.01
N PRO A 51 -9.72 7.76 7.05
CA PRO A 51 -9.62 7.50 5.61
C PRO A 51 -8.47 6.57 5.25
N THR A 52 -8.65 5.72 4.21
CA THR A 52 -7.60 4.91 3.59
C THR A 52 -7.95 4.59 2.13
N PHE A 53 -7.10 3.85 1.44
CA PHE A 53 -7.31 3.49 0.03
C PHE A 53 -8.57 2.63 -0.17
N ALA A 54 -9.49 3.11 -1.01
CA ALA A 54 -10.84 2.53 -1.15
C ALA A 54 -10.85 1.09 -1.73
N GLU A 55 -9.81 0.69 -2.46
CA GLU A 55 -9.77 -0.63 -3.10
C GLU A 55 -9.72 -1.80 -2.09
N TYR A 56 -9.30 -1.58 -0.85
CA TYR A 56 -9.35 -2.64 0.18
C TYR A 56 -10.80 -3.03 0.46
N GLU A 57 -11.64 -2.04 0.72
CA GLU A 57 -13.06 -2.25 0.97
C GLU A 57 -13.77 -2.79 -0.26
N ALA A 58 -13.52 -2.21 -1.45
CA ALA A 58 -14.09 -2.69 -2.70
C ALA A 58 -13.77 -4.18 -2.96
N ALA A 59 -12.54 -4.61 -2.70
CA ALA A 59 -12.16 -6.01 -2.84
C ALA A 59 -12.86 -6.92 -1.81
N LEU A 60 -12.97 -6.48 -0.57
CA LEU A 60 -13.63 -7.21 0.50
C LEU A 60 -15.14 -7.37 0.26
N GLU A 61 -15.79 -6.35 -0.28
CA GLU A 61 -17.20 -6.37 -0.67
C GLU A 61 -17.50 -7.44 -1.74
N THR A 62 -16.56 -7.69 -2.67
CA THR A 62 -16.74 -8.72 -3.73
C THR A 62 -16.89 -10.13 -3.16
N VAL A 63 -16.46 -10.37 -1.94
CA VAL A 63 -16.57 -11.67 -1.27
C VAL A 63 -17.62 -11.67 -0.15
N GLY A 64 -18.41 -10.60 -0.04
CA GLY A 64 -19.45 -10.46 0.99
C GLY A 64 -18.90 -10.29 2.41
N CYS A 65 -17.71 -9.70 2.54
CA CYS A 65 -17.09 -9.43 3.83
C CYS A 65 -17.78 -8.25 4.52
N ASP A 66 -18.03 -8.38 5.82
CA ASP A 66 -18.45 -7.25 6.68
C ASP A 66 -17.22 -6.42 7.03
N VAL A 67 -17.19 -5.15 6.57
CA VAL A 67 -16.04 -4.26 6.71
C VAL A 67 -16.30 -3.23 7.81
N ARG A 68 -15.54 -3.33 8.89
CA ARG A 68 -15.51 -2.33 9.94
C ARG A 68 -14.39 -1.33 9.69
N ARG A 69 -14.72 -0.04 9.82
CA ARG A 69 -13.75 1.06 9.70
C ARG A 69 -13.30 1.52 11.08
N TYR A 70 -11.99 1.68 11.23
CA TYR A 70 -11.39 2.41 12.36
C TYR A 70 -11.12 3.84 11.90
N THR A 71 -11.90 4.80 12.40
CA THR A 71 -11.78 6.21 12.01
C THR A 71 -10.56 6.83 12.68
N LEU A 72 -9.63 7.30 11.87
CA LEU A 72 -8.48 8.08 12.30
C LEU A 72 -8.92 9.50 12.68
N ASN A 73 -8.24 10.09 13.65
CA ASN A 73 -8.63 11.40 14.17
C ASN A 73 -7.90 12.53 13.43
N GLU A 74 -8.65 13.46 12.85
CA GLU A 74 -8.08 14.65 12.20
C GLU A 74 -7.32 15.56 13.19
N ALA A 75 -7.70 15.56 14.48
CA ALA A 75 -7.03 16.40 15.47
C ALA A 75 -5.55 16.03 15.71
N ASN A 76 -5.17 14.79 15.41
CA ASN A 76 -3.79 14.32 15.43
C ASN A 76 -3.22 14.06 14.02
N ASP A 77 -3.73 14.79 13.01
CA ASP A 77 -3.35 14.68 11.61
C ASP A 77 -3.54 13.26 11.04
N PHE A 78 -4.56 12.54 11.49
CA PHE A 78 -4.85 11.15 11.08
C PHE A 78 -3.70 10.17 11.36
N ALA A 79 -2.85 10.45 12.32
CA ALA A 79 -1.81 9.52 12.72
C ALA A 79 -2.43 8.27 13.37
N MET A 80 -1.95 7.09 12.98
CA MET A 80 -2.32 5.84 13.62
C MET A 80 -1.63 5.74 14.99
N THR A 81 -2.42 5.54 16.05
CA THR A 81 -1.96 5.40 17.42
C THR A 81 -2.19 3.98 17.95
N GLU A 82 -1.70 3.70 19.15
CA GLU A 82 -1.91 2.41 19.82
C GLU A 82 -3.39 2.06 20.05
N ASP A 83 -4.28 3.06 20.03
CA ASP A 83 -5.72 2.85 20.19
C ASP A 83 -6.32 1.91 19.13
N VAL A 84 -5.69 1.82 17.94
CA VAL A 84 -6.08 0.87 16.89
C VAL A 84 -6.06 -0.58 17.37
N LEU A 85 -5.19 -0.93 18.34
CA LEU A 85 -5.12 -2.27 18.92
C LEU A 85 -6.43 -2.70 19.57
N GLY A 86 -7.18 -1.75 20.15
CA GLY A 86 -8.50 -1.97 20.71
C GLY A 86 -9.57 -2.36 19.67
N ALA A 87 -9.38 -1.96 18.41
CA ALA A 87 -10.27 -2.31 17.31
C ALA A 87 -10.01 -3.71 16.74
N ILE A 88 -8.81 -4.28 16.95
CA ILE A 88 -8.44 -5.62 16.47
C ILE A 88 -8.91 -6.67 17.48
N GLN A 89 -10.17 -7.10 17.35
CA GLN A 89 -10.83 -8.07 18.24
C GLN A 89 -11.58 -9.12 17.39
N PRO A 90 -11.82 -10.32 17.93
CA PRO A 90 -12.72 -11.25 17.26
C PRO A 90 -14.07 -10.59 16.96
N PRO A 91 -14.69 -10.85 15.80
CA PRO A 91 -14.37 -11.91 14.85
C PRO A 91 -13.52 -11.46 13.65
N VAL A 92 -12.65 -10.44 13.77
CA VAL A 92 -11.83 -9.94 12.64
C VAL A 92 -10.95 -11.04 12.06
N ASP A 93 -11.06 -11.26 10.74
CA ASP A 93 -10.28 -12.26 9.97
C ASP A 93 -9.11 -11.65 9.20
N ILE A 94 -9.22 -10.36 8.87
CA ILE A 94 -8.21 -9.63 8.10
C ILE A 94 -8.18 -8.15 8.51
N VAL A 95 -6.98 -7.59 8.56
CA VAL A 95 -6.73 -6.16 8.76
C VAL A 95 -5.94 -5.64 7.57
N PHE A 96 -6.42 -4.57 6.91
CA PHE A 96 -5.66 -3.84 5.88
C PHE A 96 -5.12 -2.54 6.44
N LEU A 97 -3.82 -2.31 6.25
CA LEU A 97 -3.14 -1.07 6.60
C LEU A 97 -2.33 -0.56 5.41
N CYS A 98 -2.38 0.75 5.17
CA CYS A 98 -1.55 1.42 4.17
C CYS A 98 -0.40 2.15 4.85
N GLN A 99 0.82 1.92 4.42
CA GLN A 99 2.05 2.39 5.08
C GLN A 99 3.06 2.92 4.06
N PRO A 100 3.22 4.24 3.90
CA PRO A 100 2.41 5.35 4.45
C PRO A 100 0.96 5.32 3.98
N ASN A 101 0.05 5.80 4.83
CA ASN A 101 -1.37 5.77 4.55
C ASN A 101 -1.78 6.73 3.41
N ASN A 102 -2.54 6.26 2.47
CA ASN A 102 -3.18 7.07 1.42
C ASN A 102 -4.65 7.33 1.82
N PRO A 103 -5.09 8.60 2.03
CA PRO A 103 -4.51 9.83 1.49
C PRO A 103 -3.69 10.67 2.48
N THR A 104 -3.55 10.26 3.73
CA THR A 104 -3.00 11.11 4.80
C THR A 104 -1.48 11.27 4.74
N GLY A 105 -0.78 10.33 4.12
CA GLY A 105 0.67 10.28 4.08
C GLY A 105 1.32 9.90 5.41
N GLN A 106 0.53 9.62 6.45
CA GLN A 106 1.04 9.22 7.76
C GLN A 106 1.68 7.84 7.73
N ALA A 107 2.80 7.68 8.42
CA ALA A 107 3.50 6.41 8.56
C ALA A 107 3.68 6.08 10.05
N ALA A 108 3.30 4.87 10.42
CA ALA A 108 3.56 4.34 11.75
C ALA A 108 4.99 3.84 11.87
N ASP A 109 5.55 3.84 13.06
CA ASP A 109 6.82 3.19 13.33
C ASP A 109 6.68 1.66 13.33
N ARG A 110 7.81 0.97 13.15
CA ARG A 110 7.82 -0.50 13.12
C ARG A 110 7.41 -1.11 14.47
N ALA A 111 7.62 -0.44 15.58
CA ALA A 111 7.25 -0.96 16.90
C ALA A 111 5.73 -1.07 17.04
N LEU A 112 4.99 -0.04 16.63
CA LEU A 112 3.53 -0.09 16.57
C LEU A 112 3.05 -1.15 15.58
N MET A 113 3.65 -1.23 14.38
CA MET A 113 3.29 -2.22 13.37
C MET A 113 3.51 -3.66 13.86
N ARG A 114 4.58 -3.94 14.60
CA ARG A 114 4.82 -5.24 15.26
C ARG A 114 3.75 -5.57 16.29
N ARG A 115 3.33 -4.60 17.09
CA ARG A 115 2.25 -4.79 18.07
C ARG A 115 0.92 -5.09 17.40
N ILE A 116 0.64 -4.43 16.26
CA ILE A 116 -0.54 -4.71 15.44
C ILE A 116 -0.45 -6.14 14.88
N LEU A 117 0.69 -6.55 14.34
CA LEU A 117 0.89 -7.91 13.83
C LEU A 117 0.66 -8.95 14.93
N ALA A 118 1.29 -8.77 16.10
CA ALA A 118 1.09 -9.66 17.25
C ALA A 118 -0.39 -9.73 17.70
N LYS A 119 -1.10 -8.59 17.64
CA LYS A 119 -2.52 -8.54 17.98
C LYS A 119 -3.38 -9.25 16.93
N CYS A 120 -3.06 -9.11 15.64
CA CYS A 120 -3.72 -9.86 14.56
C CYS A 120 -3.54 -11.36 14.76
N GLU A 121 -2.33 -11.83 15.04
CA GLU A 121 -2.04 -13.25 15.30
C GLU A 121 -2.82 -13.77 16.51
N ALA A 122 -2.87 -13.01 17.59
CA ALA A 122 -3.58 -13.38 18.80
C ALA A 122 -5.09 -13.61 18.58
N VAL A 123 -5.68 -12.98 17.55
CA VAL A 123 -7.10 -13.16 17.18
C VAL A 123 -7.29 -14.03 15.94
N GLY A 124 -6.21 -14.55 15.33
CA GLY A 124 -6.26 -15.37 14.12
C GLY A 124 -6.49 -14.58 12.82
N ALA A 125 -6.30 -13.27 12.84
CA ALA A 125 -6.45 -12.41 11.69
C ALA A 125 -5.16 -12.34 10.85
N LEU A 126 -5.31 -12.20 9.52
CA LEU A 126 -4.21 -11.85 8.62
C LEU A 126 -3.99 -10.35 8.65
N LEU A 127 -2.73 -9.90 8.69
CA LEU A 127 -2.35 -8.51 8.50
C LEU A 127 -1.85 -8.29 7.07
N ALA A 128 -2.56 -7.47 6.28
CA ALA A 128 -2.14 -7.02 4.96
C ALA A 128 -1.63 -5.57 5.06
N VAL A 129 -0.34 -5.36 4.74
CA VAL A 129 0.31 -4.05 4.79
C VAL A 129 0.63 -3.60 3.36
N ASP A 130 0.03 -2.50 2.94
CA ASP A 130 0.32 -1.89 1.65
C ASP A 130 1.48 -0.91 1.77
N GLU A 131 2.65 -1.34 1.32
CA GLU A 131 3.90 -0.55 1.31
C GLU A 131 4.18 0.10 -0.06
N CYS A 132 3.18 0.28 -0.93
CA CYS A 132 3.37 0.82 -2.28
C CYS A 132 4.00 2.22 -2.31
N PHE A 133 3.88 2.99 -1.24
CA PHE A 133 4.49 4.33 -1.12
C PHE A 133 5.73 4.36 -0.23
N LEU A 134 6.08 3.24 0.42
CA LEU A 134 7.15 3.22 1.41
C LEU A 134 8.54 3.49 0.80
N ASP A 135 8.76 3.02 -0.42
CA ASP A 135 10.05 3.16 -1.11
C ASP A 135 10.41 4.62 -1.48
N PHE A 136 9.47 5.55 -1.38
CA PHE A 136 9.75 6.98 -1.50
C PHE A 136 10.46 7.56 -0.27
N LEU A 137 10.33 6.92 0.90
CA LEU A 137 10.89 7.40 2.14
C LEU A 137 12.39 7.06 2.23
N PRO A 138 13.25 8.00 2.62
CA PRO A 138 14.68 7.74 2.81
C PRO A 138 14.96 6.62 3.84
N ASP A 139 14.13 6.55 4.89
CA ASP A 139 14.20 5.56 5.97
C ASP A 139 13.18 4.41 5.82
N GLY A 140 12.65 4.18 4.62
CA GLY A 140 11.66 3.13 4.35
C GLY A 140 12.09 1.75 4.84
N GLU A 141 13.39 1.42 4.75
CA GLU A 141 13.94 0.16 5.29
C GLU A 141 13.81 0.04 6.82
N ALA A 142 13.77 1.16 7.55
CA ALA A 142 13.51 1.15 8.99
C ALA A 142 12.03 0.93 9.32
N LEU A 143 11.12 1.16 8.39
CA LEU A 143 9.67 1.11 8.58
C LEU A 143 9.01 -0.14 7.97
N THR A 144 9.64 -0.78 6.97
CA THR A 144 9.08 -1.97 6.32
C THR A 144 8.87 -3.12 7.29
N MET A 145 7.82 -3.90 7.05
CA MET A 145 7.52 -5.13 7.79
C MET A 145 8.21 -6.38 7.21
N LYS A 146 9.04 -6.24 6.16
CA LYS A 146 9.78 -7.37 5.56
C LYS A 146 10.53 -8.26 6.55
N PRO A 147 11.25 -7.71 7.56
CA PRO A 147 11.96 -8.55 8.53
C PRO A 147 11.07 -9.50 9.34
N GLU A 148 9.79 -9.22 9.43
CA GLU A 148 8.83 -10.02 10.19
C GLU A 148 8.29 -11.22 9.38
N LEU A 149 8.43 -11.24 8.04
CA LEU A 149 7.85 -12.27 7.17
C LEU A 149 8.29 -13.69 7.54
N ALA A 150 9.55 -13.89 7.90
CA ALA A 150 10.09 -15.21 8.20
C ALA A 150 9.43 -15.89 9.41
N ALA A 151 9.01 -15.09 10.39
CA ALA A 151 8.42 -15.58 11.63
C ALA A 151 6.88 -15.59 11.61
N HIS A 152 6.25 -14.89 10.67
CA HIS A 152 4.84 -14.56 10.70
C HIS A 152 4.12 -14.90 9.39
N GLY A 153 3.59 -16.12 9.26
CA GLY A 153 2.81 -16.54 8.08
C GLY A 153 1.49 -15.77 7.90
N GLY A 154 1.01 -15.09 8.95
CA GLY A 154 -0.15 -14.21 8.91
C GLY A 154 0.12 -12.79 8.41
N LEU A 155 1.30 -12.51 7.85
CA LEU A 155 1.68 -11.22 7.28
C LEU A 155 1.73 -11.29 5.75
N PHE A 156 1.03 -10.36 5.08
CA PHE A 156 1.11 -10.13 3.64
C PHE A 156 1.52 -8.68 3.38
N ILE A 157 2.59 -8.46 2.62
CA ILE A 157 3.06 -7.12 2.25
C ILE A 157 2.80 -6.90 0.76
N LEU A 158 2.22 -5.75 0.42
CA LEU A 158 1.91 -5.34 -0.94
C LEU A 158 2.86 -4.25 -1.40
N LYS A 159 3.41 -4.38 -2.59
CA LYS A 159 4.31 -3.41 -3.22
C LYS A 159 3.97 -3.20 -4.70
N ALA A 160 4.39 -2.07 -5.29
CA ALA A 160 4.05 -1.74 -6.66
C ALA A 160 5.12 -0.95 -7.39
N PHE A 161 5.32 -1.26 -8.66
CA PHE A 161 6.13 -0.46 -9.59
C PHE A 161 5.40 0.81 -10.07
N THR A 162 4.09 0.86 -9.91
CA THR A 162 3.23 1.94 -10.42
C THR A 162 3.56 3.31 -9.88
N LYS A 163 4.13 3.39 -8.68
CA LYS A 163 4.37 4.64 -7.94
C LYS A 163 5.80 5.12 -8.14
N LEU A 164 6.76 4.50 -7.46
CA LEU A 164 8.16 4.93 -7.46
C LEU A 164 8.76 4.99 -8.88
N TYR A 165 8.49 3.99 -9.71
CA TYR A 165 9.03 3.91 -11.07
C TYR A 165 8.16 4.61 -12.14
N GLY A 166 7.06 5.27 -11.74
CA GLY A 166 6.19 5.97 -12.67
C GLY A 166 5.49 5.08 -13.71
N MET A 167 5.37 3.79 -13.44
CA MET A 167 4.90 2.77 -14.39
C MET A 167 3.39 2.43 -14.21
N ALA A 168 2.56 3.45 -13.96
CA ALA A 168 1.15 3.24 -13.66
C ALA A 168 0.39 2.48 -14.78
N GLY A 169 0.66 2.79 -16.04
CA GLY A 169 0.03 2.14 -17.21
C GLY A 169 0.54 0.74 -17.51
N VAL A 170 1.73 0.37 -17.04
CA VAL A 170 2.33 -0.97 -17.24
C VAL A 170 1.63 -2.04 -16.40
N ARG A 171 1.02 -1.65 -15.29
CA ARG A 171 0.25 -2.53 -14.40
C ARG A 171 1.10 -3.64 -13.78
N LEU A 172 2.10 -3.29 -12.97
CA LEU A 172 2.95 -4.24 -12.27
C LEU A 172 2.96 -3.96 -10.76
N GLY A 173 2.70 -5.00 -9.98
CA GLY A 173 2.83 -5.04 -8.52
C GLY A 173 3.22 -6.43 -8.06
N TYR A 174 3.56 -6.56 -6.79
CA TYR A 174 3.89 -7.84 -6.18
C TYR A 174 3.52 -7.86 -4.70
N GLY A 175 3.26 -9.08 -4.21
CA GLY A 175 3.02 -9.36 -2.81
C GLY A 175 4.14 -10.21 -2.25
N LEU A 176 4.45 -10.00 -0.96
CA LEU A 176 5.44 -10.78 -0.20
C LEU A 176 4.72 -11.51 0.94
N CYS A 177 4.88 -12.81 1.06
CA CYS A 177 4.31 -13.62 2.13
C CYS A 177 5.09 -14.92 2.29
N ALA A 178 5.32 -15.35 3.53
CA ALA A 178 5.97 -16.64 3.80
C ALA A 178 5.00 -17.84 3.77
N ASP A 179 3.67 -17.60 3.80
CA ASP A 179 2.66 -18.66 3.66
C ASP A 179 2.50 -19.09 2.20
N ALA A 180 3.21 -20.15 1.82
CA ALA A 180 3.14 -20.73 0.48
C ALA A 180 1.72 -21.18 0.09
N ALA A 181 0.92 -21.64 1.05
CA ALA A 181 -0.44 -22.08 0.80
C ALA A 181 -1.36 -20.90 0.48
N LEU A 182 -1.16 -19.76 1.14
CA LEU A 182 -1.88 -18.52 0.81
C LEU A 182 -1.51 -18.04 -0.60
N LEU A 183 -0.22 -17.97 -0.92
CA LEU A 183 0.23 -17.55 -2.26
C LEU A 183 -0.32 -18.46 -3.36
N GLU A 184 -0.39 -19.77 -3.12
CA GLU A 184 -0.96 -20.70 -4.08
C GLU A 184 -2.47 -20.49 -4.28
N ARG A 185 -3.23 -20.29 -3.20
CA ARG A 185 -4.66 -19.90 -3.30
C ARG A 185 -4.83 -18.58 -4.06
N MET A 186 -3.95 -17.59 -3.84
CA MET A 186 -3.99 -16.32 -4.56
C MET A 186 -3.66 -16.48 -6.06
N ARG A 187 -2.76 -17.39 -6.43
CA ARG A 187 -2.51 -17.73 -7.84
C ARG A 187 -3.78 -18.28 -8.50
N HIS A 188 -4.44 -19.22 -7.84
CA HIS A 188 -5.70 -19.81 -8.34
C HIS A 188 -6.88 -18.84 -8.33
N ALA A 189 -6.89 -17.83 -7.48
CA ALA A 189 -7.93 -16.81 -7.44
C ALA A 189 -7.85 -15.81 -8.60
N GLY A 190 -6.73 -15.74 -9.31
CA GLY A 190 -6.53 -14.85 -10.45
C GLY A 190 -6.53 -15.60 -11.79
N GLN A 191 -6.50 -14.81 -12.87
CA GLN A 191 -6.35 -15.38 -14.20
C GLN A 191 -4.87 -15.77 -14.46
N PRO A 192 -4.58 -16.82 -15.27
CA PRO A 192 -3.25 -17.08 -15.77
C PRO A 192 -2.79 -15.91 -16.66
N TRP A 193 -1.47 -15.72 -16.76
CA TRP A 193 -0.86 -14.66 -17.58
C TRP A 193 -1.28 -13.23 -17.21
N ALA A 194 -1.67 -12.98 -15.97
CA ALA A 194 -2.12 -11.67 -15.52
C ALA A 194 -1.07 -10.56 -15.71
N VAL A 195 0.22 -10.91 -15.62
CA VAL A 195 1.34 -9.98 -15.82
C VAL A 195 1.88 -10.16 -17.25
N SER A 196 1.70 -9.15 -18.09
CA SER A 196 2.15 -9.18 -19.48
C SER A 196 3.66 -9.33 -19.63
N SER A 197 4.14 -9.84 -20.77
CA SER A 197 5.59 -9.91 -21.06
C SER A 197 6.25 -8.53 -20.99
N LEU A 198 5.55 -7.48 -21.43
CA LEU A 198 6.06 -6.11 -21.36
C LEU A 198 6.21 -5.64 -19.91
N ALA A 199 5.25 -5.97 -19.03
CA ALA A 199 5.32 -5.63 -17.62
C ALA A 199 6.46 -6.39 -16.92
N GLN A 200 6.67 -7.68 -17.23
CA GLN A 200 7.77 -8.46 -16.68
C GLN A 200 9.12 -7.87 -17.10
N ALA A 201 9.32 -7.58 -18.39
CA ALA A 201 10.54 -6.97 -18.90
C ALA A 201 10.79 -5.56 -18.32
N ALA A 202 9.74 -4.74 -18.21
CA ALA A 202 9.84 -3.41 -17.61
C ALA A 202 10.19 -3.48 -16.11
N GLY A 203 9.66 -4.46 -15.38
CA GLY A 203 10.00 -4.70 -13.98
C GLY A 203 11.47 -5.05 -13.79
N LEU A 204 11.99 -5.99 -14.60
CA LEU A 204 13.40 -6.35 -14.59
C LEU A 204 14.31 -5.14 -14.88
N ALA A 205 13.98 -4.36 -15.90
CA ALA A 205 14.73 -3.15 -16.23
C ALA A 205 14.66 -2.11 -15.10
N ALA A 206 13.48 -1.91 -14.48
CA ALA A 206 13.30 -0.95 -13.40
C ALA A 206 14.14 -1.28 -12.16
N LEU A 207 14.28 -2.56 -11.79
CA LEU A 207 15.06 -2.99 -10.63
C LEU A 207 16.55 -2.63 -10.75
N THR A 208 17.07 -2.42 -11.96
CA THR A 208 18.46 -1.99 -12.19
C THR A 208 18.66 -0.48 -12.05
N GLN A 209 17.58 0.31 -12.00
CA GLN A 209 17.61 1.78 -12.07
C GLN A 209 17.80 2.45 -10.70
N ARG A 210 18.88 2.10 -9.98
CA ARG A 210 19.17 2.64 -8.64
C ARG A 210 19.36 4.15 -8.63
N ASP A 211 19.94 4.70 -9.70
CA ASP A 211 20.16 6.15 -9.84
C ASP A 211 18.86 6.90 -9.99
N TYR A 212 17.92 6.37 -10.75
CA TYR A 212 16.57 6.92 -10.86
C TYR A 212 15.89 7.01 -9.49
N VAL A 213 15.93 5.94 -8.69
CA VAL A 213 15.35 5.94 -7.34
C VAL A 213 15.96 7.04 -6.46
N ARG A 214 17.30 7.20 -6.51
CA ARG A 214 17.98 8.29 -5.77
C ARG A 214 17.53 9.67 -6.23
N GLN A 215 17.42 9.90 -7.55
CA GLN A 215 16.95 11.17 -8.11
C GLN A 215 15.51 11.47 -7.71
N VAL A 216 14.60 10.48 -7.75
CA VAL A 216 13.20 10.64 -7.31
C VAL A 216 13.13 11.03 -5.84
N ARG A 217 13.89 10.36 -4.96
CA ARG A 217 13.93 10.70 -3.53
C ARG A 217 14.45 12.11 -3.30
N ALA A 218 15.55 12.51 -3.95
CA ALA A 218 16.12 13.85 -3.85
C ALA A 218 15.14 14.94 -4.35
N LEU A 219 14.41 14.66 -5.43
CA LEU A 219 13.37 15.56 -5.93
C LEU A 219 12.27 15.75 -4.87
N ILE A 220 11.78 14.67 -4.27
CA ILE A 220 10.73 14.75 -3.25
C ILE A 220 11.22 15.50 -2.00
N GLU A 221 12.46 15.28 -1.57
CA GLU A 221 13.06 16.00 -0.45
C GLU A 221 13.12 17.51 -0.69
N THR A 222 13.23 17.95 -1.93
CA THR A 222 13.24 19.37 -2.31
C THR A 222 11.83 19.92 -2.53
N GLU A 223 11.03 19.25 -3.35
CA GLU A 223 9.74 19.78 -3.81
C GLU A 223 8.65 19.70 -2.75
N ARG A 224 8.66 18.66 -1.91
CA ARG A 224 7.64 18.48 -0.90
C ARG A 224 7.63 19.58 0.17
N PRO A 225 8.78 19.99 0.77
CA PRO A 225 8.81 21.13 1.69
C PRO A 225 8.42 22.45 1.02
N TYR A 226 8.82 22.67 -0.24
CA TYR A 226 8.42 23.84 -1.01
C TYR A 226 6.89 23.92 -1.19
N LEU A 227 6.26 22.82 -1.62
CA LEU A 227 4.81 22.76 -1.78
C LEU A 227 4.08 22.91 -0.44
N LEU A 228 4.55 22.27 0.62
CA LEU A 228 4.01 22.38 1.98
C LEU A 228 4.02 23.83 2.47
N ALA A 229 5.15 24.52 2.33
CA ALA A 229 5.30 25.93 2.72
C ALA A 229 4.36 26.83 1.91
N GLY A 230 4.27 26.61 0.59
CA GLY A 230 3.37 27.37 -0.29
C GLY A 230 1.89 27.20 0.07
N LEU A 231 1.44 25.98 0.30
CA LEU A 231 0.05 25.70 0.72
C LEU A 231 -0.27 26.33 2.07
N ARG A 232 0.64 26.26 3.04
CA ARG A 232 0.49 26.89 4.36
C ARG A 232 0.45 28.42 4.27
N ALA A 233 1.27 29.02 3.40
CA ALA A 233 1.28 30.47 3.16
C ALA A 233 -0.05 30.96 2.59
N LEU A 234 -0.81 30.12 1.89
CA LEU A 234 -2.17 30.39 1.41
C LEU A 234 -3.24 30.22 2.49
N GLY A 235 -2.87 29.90 3.73
CA GLY A 235 -3.78 29.70 4.83
C GLY A 235 -4.47 28.33 4.84
N LEU A 236 -4.03 27.37 4.03
CA LEU A 236 -4.62 26.03 3.98
C LEU A 236 -4.10 25.18 5.14
N ARG A 237 -5.02 24.40 5.75
CA ARG A 237 -4.64 23.35 6.69
C ARG A 237 -4.08 22.15 5.91
N VAL A 238 -2.78 21.89 6.05
CA VAL A 238 -2.09 20.79 5.40
C VAL A 238 -1.73 19.74 6.43
N ILE A 239 -2.09 18.48 6.15
CA ILE A 239 -1.68 17.31 6.94
C ILE A 239 -0.26 16.94 6.53
N GLU A 240 0.66 16.97 7.49
CA GLU A 240 2.07 16.72 7.24
C GLU A 240 2.38 15.22 7.30
N GLY A 241 1.96 14.50 6.27
CA GLY A 241 2.35 13.11 6.05
C GLY A 241 3.80 12.97 5.56
N ARG A 242 4.24 11.74 5.25
CA ARG A 242 5.63 11.43 4.84
C ARG A 242 5.76 11.01 3.37
N ALA A 243 4.62 10.71 2.71
CA ALA A 243 4.60 10.27 1.33
C ALA A 243 4.93 11.39 0.31
N ASN A 244 4.98 11.01 -0.97
CA ASN A 244 5.22 11.94 -2.08
C ASN A 244 3.98 12.78 -2.49
N TYR A 245 3.00 12.87 -1.61
CA TYR A 245 1.80 13.70 -1.75
C TYR A 245 1.50 14.42 -0.42
N LEU A 246 0.64 15.45 -0.49
CA LEU A 246 0.15 16.20 0.65
C LEU A 246 -1.38 16.17 0.66
N LEU A 247 -1.97 15.90 1.81
CA LEU A 247 -3.40 16.08 2.04
C LEU A 247 -3.64 17.47 2.65
N PHE A 248 -4.58 18.22 2.10
CA PHE A 248 -4.96 19.52 2.66
C PHE A 248 -6.47 19.75 2.57
N ARG A 249 -6.98 20.58 3.46
CA ARG A 249 -8.38 21.00 3.46
C ARG A 249 -8.54 22.29 2.65
N ALA A 250 -9.54 22.30 1.76
CA ALA A 250 -9.90 23.45 0.95
C ALA A 250 -11.43 23.49 0.74
N ASP A 251 -11.94 24.57 0.15
CA ASP A 251 -13.32 24.62 -0.26
C ASP A 251 -13.62 23.63 -1.41
N GLU A 252 -14.88 23.17 -1.49
CA GLU A 252 -15.29 22.12 -2.41
C GLU A 252 -15.11 22.50 -3.89
N THR A 253 -15.09 23.78 -4.22
CA THR A 253 -14.96 24.27 -5.60
C THR A 253 -13.50 24.37 -6.07
N LEU A 254 -12.52 24.26 -5.17
CA LEU A 254 -11.11 24.44 -5.52
C LEU A 254 -10.67 23.47 -6.64
N GLY A 255 -11.11 22.23 -6.57
CA GLY A 255 -10.78 21.23 -7.59
C GLY A 255 -11.22 21.65 -9.00
N GLU A 256 -12.45 22.17 -9.15
CA GLU A 256 -12.99 22.62 -10.42
C GLU A 256 -12.28 23.89 -10.93
N ARG A 257 -12.01 24.82 -10.03
CA ARG A 257 -11.27 26.06 -10.38
C ARG A 257 -9.84 25.78 -10.82
N LEU A 258 -9.18 24.79 -10.25
CA LEU A 258 -7.83 24.37 -10.67
C LEU A 258 -7.87 23.64 -12.00
N GLU A 259 -8.82 22.71 -12.18
CA GLU A 259 -9.01 21.98 -13.44
C GLU A 259 -9.24 22.92 -14.62
N ALA A 260 -10.08 23.96 -14.43
CA ALA A 260 -10.30 25.01 -15.43
C ALA A 260 -9.02 25.80 -15.79
N ARG A 261 -7.96 25.72 -14.97
CA ARG A 261 -6.64 26.32 -15.21
C ARG A 261 -5.57 25.29 -15.61
N GLY A 262 -5.97 24.07 -15.91
CA GLY A 262 -5.06 22.99 -16.31
C GLY A 262 -4.27 22.35 -15.15
N ALA A 263 -4.65 22.60 -13.89
CA ALA A 263 -4.03 21.99 -12.72
C ALA A 263 -4.99 20.95 -12.12
N LEU A 264 -4.54 19.70 -12.06
CA LEU A 264 -5.35 18.59 -11.51
C LEU A 264 -4.92 18.27 -10.08
N ILE A 265 -5.89 18.17 -9.19
CA ILE A 265 -5.71 17.65 -7.82
C ILE A 265 -6.65 16.47 -7.58
N ARG A 266 -6.26 15.57 -6.70
CA ARG A 266 -7.14 14.47 -6.26
C ARG A 266 -8.18 15.02 -5.29
N ARG A 267 -9.48 14.88 -5.64
CA ARG A 267 -10.58 15.13 -4.70
C ARG A 267 -10.76 13.91 -3.81
N CYS A 268 -10.81 14.12 -2.51
CA CYS A 268 -10.86 13.03 -1.51
C CYS A 268 -12.29 12.80 -0.96
N GLY A 269 -13.34 13.32 -1.56
CA GLY A 269 -14.72 13.14 -1.12
C GLY A 269 -15.25 11.69 -1.17
N ASN A 270 -14.50 10.78 -1.80
CA ASN A 270 -14.80 9.35 -1.81
C ASN A 270 -14.09 8.55 -0.71
N TYR A 271 -13.32 9.20 0.15
CA TYR A 271 -12.70 8.55 1.31
C TYR A 271 -13.63 8.69 2.51
N PRO A 272 -14.05 7.57 3.14
CA PRO A 272 -14.81 7.62 4.39
C PRO A 272 -13.94 8.21 5.52
N GLY A 273 -14.52 9.08 6.37
CA GLY A 273 -13.83 9.64 7.53
C GLY A 273 -13.74 11.15 7.54
#